data_b1d4f9c00296c865afdb9904ede46299
#
_entry.id   b1d4f9c00296c865afdb9904ede46299
#
_cell.length_a   1.000
_cell.length_b   1.000
_cell.length_c   1.000
_cell.angle_alpha   90.00
_cell.angle_beta   90.00
_cell.angle_gamma   90.00
#
_symmetry.space_group_name_H-M   'P 1'
#
loop_
_entity.id
_entity.type
_entity.pdbx_description
1 polymer ?
#
loop_
_entity_poly.entity_id
_entity_poly.type
_entity_poly.pdbx_seq_one_letter_code
_entity_poly.pdbx_strand_id
1 'polypeptide(L)'
;VWLNNDIIPPGTPLDKDADIMDLSSYKKYQQKDYAPALMQKEVLKFITQNKDQPFFMYYATPLPHLPLQVPQEYVDKYVKIFGDEKPYTGKAY
;
A
#
# COMPACT_ATOMS: atom_id res chain seq x y z
N VAL A 1 -2.30 -1.53 0.12
CA VAL A 1 -3.67 -2.10 0.14
C VAL A 1 -4.66 -1.02 -0.27
N TRP A 2 -5.49 -1.32 -1.24
CA TRP A 2 -6.55 -0.44 -1.72
C TRP A 2 -7.91 -0.98 -1.28
N LEU A 3 -8.82 -0.09 -0.92
CA LEU A 3 -10.22 -0.39 -0.66
C LEU A 3 -11.04 0.07 -1.84
N ASN A 4 -11.99 -0.76 -2.27
CA ASN A 4 -12.94 -0.42 -3.31
C ASN A 4 -14.31 -1.00 -2.98
N ASN A 5 -15.30 -0.59 -3.74
CA ASN A 5 -16.64 -1.17 -3.67
C ASN A 5 -16.71 -2.52 -4.41
N ASP A 6 -15.75 -2.77 -5.32
CA ASP A 6 -15.62 -4.02 -6.04
C ASP A 6 -14.58 -4.89 -5.36
N ILE A 7 -15.00 -5.97 -4.77
CA ILE A 7 -14.11 -6.91 -4.10
C ILE A 7 -13.32 -7.68 -5.15
N ILE A 8 -12.01 -7.44 -5.21
CA ILE A 8 -11.11 -8.36 -5.91
C ILE A 8 -10.98 -9.59 -5.00
N PRO A 9 -11.41 -10.78 -5.46
CA PRO A 9 -11.33 -11.98 -4.62
C PRO A 9 -9.91 -12.20 -4.10
N PRO A 10 -9.75 -12.58 -2.83
CA PRO A 10 -8.45 -12.95 -2.28
C PRO A 10 -7.79 -14.02 -3.17
N GLY A 11 -6.49 -13.85 -3.41
CA GLY A 11 -5.74 -14.79 -4.25
C GLY A 11 -5.98 -14.65 -5.75
N THR A 12 -6.64 -13.58 -6.22
CA THR A 12 -6.72 -13.31 -7.66
C THR A 12 -5.29 -13.16 -8.20
N PRO A 13 -4.79 -14.10 -9.01
CA PRO A 13 -3.43 -14.03 -9.52
C PRO A 13 -3.28 -12.90 -10.55
N LEU A 14 -2.06 -12.47 -10.75
CA LEU A 14 -1.72 -11.74 -11.97
C LEU A 14 -2.08 -12.62 -13.18
N ASP A 15 -2.43 -11.99 -14.28
CA ASP A 15 -2.64 -12.70 -15.53
C ASP A 15 -1.35 -13.49 -15.87
N LYS A 16 -1.49 -14.72 -16.38
CA LYS A 16 -0.37 -15.63 -16.59
C LYS A 16 0.77 -15.06 -17.45
N ASP A 17 0.39 -14.17 -18.37
CA ASP A 17 1.31 -13.54 -19.32
C ASP A 17 1.71 -12.12 -18.87
N ALA A 18 1.33 -11.70 -17.67
CA ALA A 18 1.65 -10.38 -17.15
C ALA A 18 3.12 -10.31 -16.76
N ASP A 19 3.81 -9.29 -17.25
CA ASP A 19 5.16 -8.97 -16.78
C ASP A 19 5.08 -8.45 -15.34
N ILE A 20 5.66 -9.19 -14.41
CA ILE A 20 5.72 -8.81 -12.99
C ILE A 20 6.53 -7.55 -12.73
N MET A 21 7.39 -7.16 -13.67
CA MET A 21 8.18 -5.92 -13.59
C MET A 21 7.47 -4.72 -14.22
N ASP A 22 6.38 -4.95 -14.95
CA ASP A 22 5.57 -3.89 -15.54
C ASP A 22 4.49 -3.42 -14.53
N LEU A 23 4.60 -2.16 -14.10
CA LEU A 23 3.63 -1.54 -13.19
C LEU A 23 2.19 -1.56 -13.76
N SER A 24 2.04 -1.57 -15.08
CA SER A 24 0.71 -1.66 -15.71
C SER A 24 -0.02 -2.96 -15.38
N SER A 25 0.72 -4.05 -15.14
CA SER A 25 0.17 -5.35 -14.74
C SER A 25 -0.59 -5.29 -13.41
N TYR A 26 -0.28 -4.30 -12.56
CA TYR A 26 -0.91 -4.11 -11.25
C TYR A 26 -2.04 -3.09 -11.26
N LYS A 27 -2.34 -2.48 -12.41
CA LYS A 27 -3.34 -1.41 -12.51
C LYS A 27 -4.73 -1.82 -12.02
N LYS A 28 -5.13 -3.08 -12.24
CA LYS A 28 -6.41 -3.63 -11.76
C LYS A 28 -6.56 -3.65 -10.25
N TYR A 29 -5.44 -3.59 -9.51
CA TYR A 29 -5.44 -3.56 -8.05
C TYR A 29 -5.44 -2.14 -7.48
N GLN A 30 -5.25 -1.12 -8.33
CA GLN A 30 -5.36 0.27 -7.93
C GLN A 30 -6.83 0.65 -7.86
N GLN A 31 -7.23 1.13 -6.71
CA GLN A 31 -8.61 1.47 -6.40
C GLN A 31 -8.72 2.93 -5.95
N LYS A 32 -9.94 3.38 -5.69
CA LYS A 32 -10.23 4.76 -5.31
C LYS A 32 -9.58 5.16 -3.99
N ASP A 33 -9.67 4.28 -3.01
CA ASP A 33 -9.24 4.58 -1.65
C ASP A 33 -8.00 3.78 -1.26
N TYR A 34 -6.99 4.48 -0.78
CA TYR A 34 -5.77 3.87 -0.27
C TYR A 34 -5.92 3.54 1.22
N ALA A 35 -6.13 2.27 1.54
CA ALA A 35 -6.43 1.81 2.89
C ALA A 35 -5.44 2.29 3.96
N PRO A 36 -4.10 2.29 3.74
CA PRO A 36 -3.18 2.79 4.75
C PRO A 36 -3.39 4.26 5.11
N ALA A 37 -3.79 5.11 4.14
CA ALA A 37 -4.10 6.51 4.43
C ALA A 37 -5.37 6.65 5.29
N LEU A 38 -6.40 5.85 5.03
CA LEU A 38 -7.60 5.81 5.85
C LEU A 38 -7.30 5.33 7.27
N MET A 39 -6.54 4.25 7.39
CA MET A 39 -6.11 3.73 8.69
C MET A 39 -5.30 4.76 9.48
N GLN A 40 -4.35 5.43 8.83
CA GLN A 40 -3.55 6.49 9.45
C GLN A 40 -4.42 7.63 9.97
N LYS A 41 -5.42 8.05 9.20
CA LYS A 41 -6.37 9.09 9.62
C LYS A 41 -7.09 8.71 10.91
N GLU A 42 -7.59 7.49 11.02
CA GLU A 42 -8.27 7.01 12.22
C GLU A 42 -7.31 6.87 13.42
N VAL A 43 -6.08 6.41 13.19
CA VAL A 43 -5.03 6.36 14.22
C VAL A 43 -4.74 7.76 14.78
N LEU A 44 -4.51 8.74 13.92
CA LEU A 44 -4.22 10.11 14.36
C LEU A 44 -5.41 10.73 15.09
N LYS A 45 -6.63 10.46 14.64
CA LYS A 45 -7.85 10.89 15.33
C LYS A 45 -7.94 10.28 16.72
N PHE A 46 -7.71 8.97 16.86
CA PHE A 46 -7.72 8.29 18.16
C PHE A 46 -6.68 8.89 19.12
N ILE A 47 -5.43 9.09 18.65
CA ILE A 47 -4.36 9.69 19.44
C ILE A 47 -4.77 11.09 19.91
N THR A 48 -5.28 11.92 19.00
CA THR A 48 -5.70 13.28 19.32
C THR A 48 -6.80 13.33 20.36
N GLN A 49 -7.76 12.40 20.28
CA GLN A 49 -8.89 12.33 21.21
C GLN A 49 -8.51 11.81 22.60
N ASN A 50 -7.42 11.04 22.71
CA ASN A 50 -7.03 10.38 23.96
C ASN A 50 -5.70 10.86 24.53
N LYS A 51 -5.05 11.87 23.93
CA LYS A 51 -3.71 12.33 24.32
C LYS A 51 -3.58 12.78 25.78
N ASP A 52 -4.68 13.19 26.41
CA ASP A 52 -4.69 13.72 27.78
C ASP A 52 -4.96 12.65 28.85
N GLN A 53 -5.00 11.37 28.44
CA GLN A 53 -5.18 10.22 29.34
C GLN A 53 -4.31 9.04 28.89
N PRO A 54 -3.94 8.13 29.79
CA PRO A 54 -3.25 6.91 29.39
C PRO A 54 -4.10 6.10 28.42
N PHE A 55 -3.50 5.64 27.32
CA PHE A 55 -4.16 4.74 26.39
C PHE A 55 -3.19 3.66 25.89
N PHE A 56 -3.76 2.59 25.35
CA PHE A 56 -3.04 1.56 24.61
C PHE A 56 -3.62 1.45 23.22
N MET A 57 -2.74 1.38 22.21
CA MET A 57 -3.14 1.16 20.82
C MET A 57 -2.30 0.06 20.20
N TYR A 58 -2.95 -0.92 19.60
CA TYR A 58 -2.31 -1.91 18.73
C TYR A 58 -2.65 -1.60 17.28
N TYR A 59 -1.67 -1.07 16.53
CA TYR A 59 -1.84 -0.72 15.12
C TYR A 59 -1.21 -1.79 14.23
N ALA A 60 -1.99 -2.82 13.88
CA ALA A 60 -1.58 -3.90 12.99
C ALA A 60 -1.76 -3.48 11.53
N THR A 61 -0.78 -2.78 10.99
CA THR A 61 -0.80 -2.42 9.57
C THR A 61 -0.49 -3.62 8.67
N PRO A 62 -1.17 -3.79 7.52
CA PRO A 62 -0.84 -4.83 6.54
C PRO A 62 0.44 -4.54 5.75
N LEU A 63 1.01 -3.34 5.87
CA LEU A 63 2.25 -3.00 5.19
C LEU A 63 3.45 -3.70 5.86
N PRO A 64 4.45 -4.15 5.09
CA PRO A 64 4.64 -4.06 3.63
C PRO A 64 4.18 -5.31 2.86
N HIS A 65 3.00 -5.83 3.10
CA HIS A 65 2.48 -7.00 2.39
C HIS A 65 2.34 -6.74 0.87
N LEU A 66 2.69 -7.74 0.07
CA LEU A 66 2.52 -7.70 -1.39
C LEU A 66 1.04 -7.68 -1.81
N PRO A 67 0.73 -7.02 -2.94
CA PRO A 67 1.59 -6.21 -3.80
C PRO A 67 1.95 -4.87 -3.15
N LEU A 68 3.20 -4.45 -3.31
CA LEU A 68 3.70 -3.17 -2.80
C LEU A 68 3.20 -2.04 -3.69
N GLN A 69 2.08 -1.48 -3.34
CA GLN A 69 1.46 -0.37 -4.06
C GLN A 69 1.27 0.83 -3.13
N VAL A 70 1.68 1.99 -3.62
CA VAL A 70 1.50 3.27 -2.94
C VAL A 70 1.05 4.33 -3.96
N PRO A 71 0.39 5.41 -3.52
CA PRO A 71 0.10 6.54 -4.39
C PRO A 71 1.35 7.09 -5.04
N GLN A 72 1.25 7.46 -6.34
CA GLN A 72 2.39 7.88 -7.15
C GLN A 72 3.17 9.05 -6.55
N GLU A 73 2.50 9.97 -5.87
CA GLU A 73 3.12 11.12 -5.21
C GLU A 73 4.22 10.74 -4.19
N TYR A 74 4.08 9.59 -3.53
CA TYR A 74 5.10 9.08 -2.60
C TYR A 74 6.29 8.51 -3.36
N VAL A 75 6.05 7.78 -4.45
CA VAL A 75 7.10 7.25 -5.33
C VAL A 75 7.93 8.40 -5.89
N ASP A 76 7.28 9.42 -6.47
CA ASP A 76 7.93 10.57 -7.09
C ASP A 76 8.84 11.33 -6.11
N LYS A 77 8.43 11.41 -4.84
CA LYS A 77 9.23 12.03 -3.79
C LYS A 77 10.57 11.30 -3.59
N TYR A 78 10.54 9.98 -3.58
CA TYR A 78 11.76 9.17 -3.36
C TYR A 78 12.61 9.05 -4.62
N VAL A 79 11.99 8.98 -5.81
CA VAL A 79 12.72 9.02 -7.09
C VAL A 79 13.54 10.30 -7.23
N LYS A 80 13.03 11.45 -6.80
CA LYS A 80 13.79 12.71 -6.78
C LYS A 80 15.04 12.67 -5.88
N ILE A 81 15.02 11.86 -4.82
CA ILE A 81 16.13 11.79 -3.85
C ILE A 81 17.13 10.71 -4.26
N PHE A 82 16.67 9.55 -4.70
CA PHE A 82 17.47 8.34 -4.87
C PHE A 82 17.63 7.91 -6.34
N GLY A 83 16.94 8.56 -7.28
CA GLY A 83 16.87 8.12 -8.68
C GLY A 83 15.86 7.02 -8.90
N ASP A 84 15.86 6.47 -10.12
CA ASP A 84 14.94 5.41 -10.50
C ASP A 84 15.19 4.12 -9.73
N GLU A 85 14.13 3.37 -9.48
CA GLU A 85 14.20 2.08 -8.82
C GLU A 85 15.05 1.09 -9.64
N LYS A 86 15.97 0.40 -8.96
CA LYS A 86 16.74 -0.66 -9.58
C LYS A 86 15.89 -1.94 -9.67
N PRO A 87 16.09 -2.75 -10.74
CA PRO A 87 15.39 -4.03 -10.84
C PRO A 87 15.60 -4.90 -9.59
N TYR A 88 14.52 -5.46 -9.09
CA TYR A 88 14.59 -6.39 -7.98
C TYR A 88 15.29 -7.69 -8.42
N THR A 89 16.37 -8.02 -7.77
CA THR A 89 17.20 -9.21 -8.08
C THR A 89 17.03 -10.35 -7.07
N GLY A 90 16.21 -10.15 -6.05
CA GLY A 90 15.90 -11.18 -5.06
C GLY A 90 14.98 -12.26 -5.62
N LYS A 91 14.87 -13.38 -4.88
CA LYS A 91 13.88 -14.40 -5.19
C LYS A 91 12.50 -13.89 -4.77
N ALA A 92 11.52 -13.98 -5.65
CA ALA A 92 10.13 -13.88 -5.25
C ALA A 92 9.78 -15.04 -4.33
N TYR A 93 9.03 -14.77 -3.28
CA TYR A 93 8.54 -15.78 -2.35
C TYR A 93 7.56 -16.71 -3.03
#